data_e3e04f5f70f8f443c6cecd2519d4de9c
#
_entry.id   e3e04f5f70f8f443c6cecd2519d4de9c
#
_cell.length_a   1.000
_cell.length_b   1.000
_cell.length_c   1.000
_cell.angle_alpha   90.00
_cell.angle_beta   90.00
_cell.angle_gamma   90.00
#
_symmetry.space_group_name_H-M   'P 1'
#
loop_
_entity.id
_entity.type
_entity.pdbx_description
1 polymer ?
#
loop_
_entity_poly.entity_id
_entity_poly.type
_entity_poly.pdbx_seq_one_letter_code
_entity_poly.pdbx_strand_id
1 'polypeptide(L)'
;GQSLDDFAAFVDAAHKQNVRIWLYDEYGYPSGAAGNLTVKDHPEYAAVRLVQLTMSGGDSDKRSLNLPDGFVSIEHAYLLSEGQTLPLAVSVQDGKLVFYGVDAPWTAYVYCAANYCYGFEWNNSYPNILNRDAVARFIAVTFDTYESAIPDFAGAVEAIFDDEAQLLAGHHIMPAGLKNPVIPYDYDIFETFEAKFGYDPRPCLPQIFSGSGEEARLARAQYYSHVGDLVSENFFGQIQEWCAAHGTELSGHLLLEEQMYYHIPVYGNYIQCSLRMGYPGFDVLDVRPANYLRNMSTGGKYASSPAWLSGKERVLIEICLVAD
;
A
#
# COMPACT_ATOMS: atom_id res chain seq x y z
N GLY A 1 -10.18 21.32 19.32
CA GLY A 1 -10.61 20.91 18.00
C GLY A 1 -12.11 21.05 17.88
N GLN A 2 -12.61 21.29 16.67
CA GLN A 2 -14.05 21.27 16.42
C GLN A 2 -14.58 19.86 16.70
N SER A 3 -15.78 19.80 17.29
CA SER A 3 -16.44 18.51 17.53
C SER A 3 -17.02 17.96 16.21
N LEU A 4 -17.30 16.67 16.18
CA LEU A 4 -18.02 16.06 15.05
C LEU A 4 -19.41 16.70 14.84
N ASP A 5 -20.07 17.13 15.94
CA ASP A 5 -21.34 17.83 15.91
C ASP A 5 -21.24 19.20 15.20
N ASP A 6 -20.17 19.96 15.46
CA ASP A 6 -19.92 21.26 14.79
C ASP A 6 -19.70 21.05 13.30
N PHE A 7 -18.98 19.99 12.93
CA PHE A 7 -18.73 19.61 11.54
C PHE A 7 -20.04 19.21 10.83
N ALA A 8 -20.84 18.35 11.45
CA ALA A 8 -22.15 17.93 10.93
C ALA A 8 -23.10 19.12 10.76
N ALA A 9 -23.10 20.07 11.71
CA ALA A 9 -23.88 21.30 11.60
C ALA A 9 -23.42 22.20 10.43
N PHE A 10 -22.10 22.25 10.17
CA PHE A 10 -21.57 22.97 9.00
C PHE A 10 -22.03 22.33 7.69
N VAL A 11 -21.96 21.00 7.58
CA VAL A 11 -22.40 20.23 6.40
C VAL A 11 -23.90 20.45 6.14
N ASP A 12 -24.71 20.34 7.17
CA ASP A 12 -26.18 20.61 7.09
C ASP A 12 -26.48 22.05 6.63
N ALA A 13 -25.74 23.03 7.16
CA ALA A 13 -25.89 24.43 6.74
C ALA A 13 -25.50 24.64 5.26
N ALA A 14 -24.43 23.99 4.79
CA ALA A 14 -24.02 24.02 3.38
C ALA A 14 -25.07 23.37 2.48
N HIS A 15 -25.56 22.19 2.86
CA HIS A 15 -26.61 21.46 2.13
C HIS A 15 -27.88 22.28 1.98
N LYS A 16 -28.34 22.98 3.02
CA LYS A 16 -29.49 23.90 2.96
C LYS A 16 -29.30 25.07 1.99
N GLN A 17 -28.08 25.37 1.59
CA GLN A 17 -27.74 26.36 0.57
C GLN A 17 -27.52 25.73 -0.84
N ASN A 18 -27.91 24.46 -1.04
CA ASN A 18 -27.66 23.67 -2.24
C ASN A 18 -26.15 23.50 -2.56
N VAL A 19 -25.30 23.50 -1.53
CA VAL A 19 -23.88 23.20 -1.65
C VAL A 19 -23.66 21.76 -1.20
N ARG A 20 -23.15 20.93 -2.08
CA ARG A 20 -22.65 19.59 -1.76
C ARG A 20 -21.16 19.69 -1.43
N ILE A 21 -20.70 18.87 -0.50
CA ILE A 21 -19.33 18.90 -0.05
C ILE A 21 -18.57 17.65 -0.46
N TRP A 22 -17.28 17.77 -0.51
CA TRP A 22 -16.36 16.64 -0.58
C TRP A 22 -15.73 16.48 0.79
N LEU A 23 -15.78 15.26 1.32
CA LEU A 23 -15.13 14.93 2.57
C LEU A 23 -13.70 14.47 2.29
N TYR A 24 -12.74 15.13 2.89
CA TYR A 24 -11.40 14.59 3.03
C TYR A 24 -11.46 13.47 4.07
N ASP A 25 -11.04 12.28 3.70
CA ASP A 25 -11.42 11.05 4.40
C ASP A 25 -10.70 10.84 5.73
N GLU A 26 -9.69 11.66 6.07
CA GLU A 26 -8.95 11.38 7.28
C GLU A 26 -8.28 12.55 7.98
N TYR A 27 -7.78 12.21 9.18
CA TYR A 27 -6.86 13.02 9.97
C TYR A 27 -5.42 12.53 9.76
N GLY A 28 -4.71 13.19 8.88
CA GLY A 28 -3.31 12.90 8.57
C GLY A 28 -3.09 12.09 7.27
N TYR A 29 -2.15 12.52 6.48
CA TYR A 29 -1.70 11.94 5.23
C TYR A 29 -0.78 10.72 5.47
N PRO A 30 -0.80 9.67 4.63
CA PRO A 30 -1.76 9.40 3.55
C PRO A 30 -3.04 8.75 4.08
N SER A 31 -4.10 8.74 3.24
CA SER A 31 -5.39 8.13 3.58
C SER A 31 -5.26 6.67 4.01
N GLY A 32 -6.07 6.26 5.01
CA GLY A 32 -6.08 4.91 5.57
C GLY A 32 -5.77 4.83 7.07
N ALA A 33 -5.02 5.78 7.61
CA ALA A 33 -4.56 5.72 9.00
C ALA A 33 -5.63 6.17 10.01
N ALA A 34 -6.50 7.09 9.64
CA ALA A 34 -7.52 7.68 10.53
C ALA A 34 -6.93 8.18 11.86
N GLY A 35 -5.83 8.95 11.82
CA GLY A 35 -5.13 9.40 13.01
C GLY A 35 -4.64 8.26 13.91
N ASN A 36 -4.21 7.17 13.33
CA ASN A 36 -3.81 5.90 13.96
C ASN A 36 -4.98 5.05 14.53
N LEU A 37 -6.24 5.44 14.35
CA LEU A 37 -7.39 4.69 14.89
C LEU A 37 -7.57 3.34 14.19
N THR A 38 -7.17 3.21 12.92
CA THR A 38 -7.27 1.96 12.17
C THR A 38 -6.46 0.83 12.82
N VAL A 39 -5.27 1.14 13.29
CA VAL A 39 -4.33 0.16 13.88
C VAL A 39 -4.40 0.14 15.41
N LYS A 40 -5.07 1.13 16.01
CA LYS A 40 -5.23 1.18 17.47
C LYS A 40 -5.93 -0.06 18.00
N ASP A 41 -5.32 -0.71 18.97
CA ASP A 41 -5.77 -1.96 19.59
C ASP A 41 -5.79 -3.18 18.62
N HIS A 42 -5.29 -3.00 17.37
CA HIS A 42 -5.23 -4.00 16.31
C HIS A 42 -3.84 -3.99 15.65
N PRO A 43 -2.77 -4.40 16.35
CA PRO A 43 -1.40 -4.37 15.79
C PRO A 43 -1.24 -5.28 14.56
N GLU A 44 -2.11 -6.29 14.40
CA GLU A 44 -2.17 -7.16 13.24
C GLU A 44 -2.58 -6.44 11.94
N TYR A 45 -3.20 -5.27 12.06
CA TYR A 45 -3.59 -4.43 10.91
C TYR A 45 -2.47 -3.51 10.43
N ALA A 46 -1.36 -3.41 11.19
CA ALA A 46 -0.26 -2.55 10.79
C ALA A 46 0.39 -3.01 9.49
N ALA A 47 0.81 -2.04 8.68
CA ALA A 47 1.52 -2.31 7.44
C ALA A 47 2.77 -3.16 7.68
N VAL A 48 2.87 -4.23 6.93
CA VAL A 48 4.00 -5.15 6.94
C VAL A 48 4.61 -5.26 5.54
N ARG A 49 5.89 -5.60 5.51
CA ARG A 49 6.64 -5.89 4.29
C ARG A 49 7.41 -7.17 4.47
N LEU A 50 7.68 -7.88 3.40
CA LEU A 50 8.60 -9.00 3.41
C LEU A 50 10.01 -8.49 3.17
N VAL A 51 10.91 -8.78 4.10
CA VAL A 51 12.33 -8.39 4.05
C VAL A 51 13.15 -9.61 3.70
N GLN A 52 14.01 -9.53 2.69
CA GLN A 52 14.96 -10.58 2.34
C GLN A 52 16.29 -10.32 3.03
N LEU A 53 16.77 -11.31 3.77
CA LEU A 53 18.12 -11.38 4.33
C LEU A 53 18.88 -12.52 3.69
N THR A 54 20.14 -12.30 3.35
CA THR A 54 20.98 -13.31 2.70
C THR A 54 22.35 -13.42 3.38
N MET A 55 22.88 -14.64 3.41
CA MET A 55 24.24 -14.92 3.84
C MET A 55 24.79 -16.13 3.08
N SER A 56 26.06 -16.11 2.72
CA SER A 56 26.72 -17.24 2.09
C SER A 56 27.80 -17.82 2.99
N GLY A 57 28.07 -19.10 2.85
CA GLY A 57 29.10 -19.82 3.58
C GLY A 57 29.49 -21.14 2.92
N GLY A 58 30.28 -21.96 3.59
CA GLY A 58 30.78 -23.23 3.05
C GLY A 58 31.00 -24.32 4.12
N ASP A 59 30.49 -24.10 5.35
CA ASP A 59 30.62 -25.01 6.49
C ASP A 59 29.30 -25.08 7.24
N SER A 60 29.20 -26.04 8.18
CA SER A 60 28.02 -26.30 9.01
C SER A 60 27.99 -25.50 10.31
N ASP A 61 28.87 -24.49 10.47
CA ASP A 61 28.93 -23.70 11.68
C ASP A 61 27.68 -22.86 11.94
N LYS A 62 27.53 -22.49 13.22
CA LYS A 62 26.49 -21.56 13.65
C LYS A 62 26.68 -20.18 13.01
N ARG A 63 25.64 -19.65 12.44
CA ARG A 63 25.59 -18.31 11.82
C ARG A 63 24.55 -17.43 12.49
N SER A 64 24.74 -16.13 12.37
CA SER A 64 23.71 -15.18 12.82
C SER A 64 23.58 -13.97 11.88
N LEU A 65 22.34 -13.52 11.71
CA LEU A 65 21.98 -12.27 11.03
C LEU A 65 21.34 -11.33 12.05
N ASN A 66 21.48 -10.03 11.83
CA ASN A 66 20.72 -9.05 12.61
C ASN A 66 19.26 -9.13 12.23
N LEU A 67 18.35 -8.89 13.18
CA LEU A 67 16.94 -8.70 12.89
C LEU A 67 16.77 -7.46 11.98
N PRO A 68 15.88 -7.49 11.01
CA PRO A 68 15.52 -6.28 10.27
C PRO A 68 14.79 -5.29 11.19
N ASP A 69 14.87 -4.01 10.84
CA ASP A 69 14.14 -2.98 11.56
C ASP A 69 12.63 -3.25 11.45
N GLY A 70 11.90 -3.22 12.58
CA GLY A 70 10.49 -3.56 12.66
C GLY A 70 10.17 -5.06 12.61
N PHE A 71 11.13 -5.94 12.84
CA PHE A 71 10.95 -7.41 12.82
C PHE A 71 9.70 -7.86 13.58
N VAL A 72 8.89 -8.69 12.95
CA VAL A 72 7.70 -9.32 13.53
C VAL A 72 7.88 -10.83 13.62
N SER A 73 8.17 -11.49 12.48
CA SER A 73 8.21 -12.94 12.39
C SER A 73 9.12 -13.41 11.25
N ILE A 74 9.48 -14.69 11.31
CA ILE A 74 10.17 -15.40 10.23
C ILE A 74 9.11 -16.10 9.39
N GLU A 75 9.00 -15.72 8.11
CA GLU A 75 7.96 -16.24 7.23
C GLU A 75 8.43 -17.43 6.40
N HIS A 76 9.68 -17.38 5.95
CA HIS A 76 10.25 -18.46 5.16
C HIS A 76 11.78 -18.45 5.25
N ALA A 77 12.40 -19.63 5.20
CA ALA A 77 13.86 -19.73 5.17
C ALA A 77 14.31 -21.04 4.49
N TYR A 78 15.41 -20.95 3.73
CA TYR A 78 16.07 -22.10 3.14
C TYR A 78 17.54 -21.82 2.79
N LEU A 79 18.30 -22.89 2.59
CA LEU A 79 19.63 -22.86 2.00
C LEU A 79 19.55 -23.27 0.52
N LEU A 80 20.24 -22.54 -0.32
CA LEU A 80 20.58 -23.00 -1.68
C LEU A 80 22.01 -23.53 -1.64
N SER A 81 22.20 -24.82 -1.89
CA SER A 81 23.52 -25.47 -1.92
C SER A 81 23.58 -26.43 -3.09
N GLU A 82 24.65 -26.35 -3.90
CA GLU A 82 24.87 -27.21 -5.07
C GLU A 82 23.66 -27.32 -6.01
N GLY A 83 22.92 -26.22 -6.17
CA GLY A 83 21.72 -26.16 -7.01
C GLY A 83 20.46 -26.79 -6.37
N GLN A 84 20.54 -27.24 -5.13
CA GLN A 84 19.41 -27.80 -4.38
C GLN A 84 18.92 -26.82 -3.30
N THR A 85 17.59 -26.78 -3.12
CA THR A 85 16.96 -26.05 -2.02
C THR A 85 16.83 -26.98 -0.81
N LEU A 86 17.45 -26.62 0.30
CA LEU A 86 17.40 -27.36 1.55
C LEU A 86 16.61 -26.58 2.59
N PRO A 87 15.76 -27.22 3.42
CA PRO A 87 15.07 -26.54 4.50
C PRO A 87 16.06 -25.95 5.50
N LEU A 88 15.79 -24.74 6.00
CA LEU A 88 16.61 -24.04 6.97
C LEU A 88 15.80 -23.72 8.23
N ALA A 89 16.19 -24.32 9.36
CA ALA A 89 15.65 -23.93 10.66
C ALA A 89 16.33 -22.66 11.14
N VAL A 90 15.57 -21.59 11.34
CA VAL A 90 16.02 -20.32 11.87
C VAL A 90 15.29 -20.02 13.18
N SER A 91 16.00 -19.54 14.18
CA SER A 91 15.45 -19.13 15.48
C SER A 91 15.93 -17.74 15.87
N VAL A 92 15.18 -17.06 16.72
CA VAL A 92 15.63 -15.79 17.32
C VAL A 92 16.34 -16.10 18.65
N GLN A 93 17.61 -15.72 18.76
CA GLN A 93 18.43 -15.87 19.95
C GLN A 93 19.21 -14.55 20.19
N ASP A 94 19.14 -14.01 21.40
CA ASP A 94 19.85 -12.78 21.78
C ASP A 94 19.67 -11.61 20.78
N GLY A 95 18.44 -11.44 20.27
CA GLY A 95 18.12 -10.38 19.32
C GLY A 95 18.68 -10.57 17.91
N LYS A 96 19.05 -11.80 17.55
CA LYS A 96 19.56 -12.17 16.21
C LYS A 96 18.84 -13.38 15.67
N LEU A 97 18.77 -13.46 14.35
CA LEU A 97 18.38 -14.69 13.63
C LEU A 97 19.57 -15.64 13.65
N VAL A 98 19.37 -16.86 14.11
CA VAL A 98 20.42 -17.88 14.26
C VAL A 98 20.05 -19.13 13.48
N PHE A 99 21.01 -19.67 12.74
CA PHE A 99 20.87 -20.89 11.95
C PHE A 99 22.23 -21.61 11.80
N TYR A 100 22.22 -22.79 11.20
CA TYR A 100 23.41 -23.57 10.89
C TYR A 100 23.52 -23.79 9.39
N GLY A 101 24.73 -23.70 8.84
CA GLY A 101 25.04 -24.02 7.46
C GLY A 101 25.13 -25.53 7.22
N VAL A 102 25.70 -25.90 6.07
CA VAL A 102 26.06 -27.28 5.69
C VAL A 102 27.52 -27.31 5.20
N ASP A 103 28.17 -28.47 5.24
CA ASP A 103 29.57 -28.63 4.82
C ASP A 103 29.73 -28.70 3.28
N ALA A 104 29.24 -27.66 2.61
CA ALA A 104 29.32 -27.43 1.16
C ALA A 104 29.07 -25.93 0.92
N PRO A 105 29.42 -25.34 -0.23
CA PRO A 105 29.07 -23.96 -0.54
C PRO A 105 27.54 -23.76 -0.52
N TRP A 106 27.08 -22.74 0.22
CA TRP A 106 25.65 -22.44 0.37
C TRP A 106 25.36 -20.94 0.39
N THR A 107 24.12 -20.61 0.07
CA THR A 107 23.51 -19.30 0.35
C THR A 107 22.21 -19.50 1.12
N ALA A 108 22.13 -18.88 2.29
CA ALA A 108 20.92 -18.81 3.09
C ALA A 108 20.06 -17.64 2.63
N TYR A 109 18.75 -17.91 2.48
CA TYR A 109 17.72 -16.92 2.29
C TYR A 109 16.78 -16.98 3.49
N VAL A 110 16.61 -15.87 4.19
CA VAL A 110 15.69 -15.73 5.31
C VAL A 110 14.75 -14.59 5.00
N TYR A 111 13.46 -14.86 5.01
CA TYR A 111 12.40 -13.90 4.74
C TYR A 111 11.66 -13.60 6.03
N CYS A 112 11.61 -12.33 6.40
CA CYS A 112 10.99 -11.87 7.62
C CYS A 112 9.87 -10.88 7.32
N ALA A 113 8.73 -11.02 7.99
CA ALA A 113 7.76 -9.96 8.09
C ALA A 113 8.31 -8.85 9.00
N ALA A 114 8.20 -7.62 8.56
CA ALA A 114 8.63 -6.47 9.34
C ALA A 114 7.62 -5.33 9.20
N ASN A 115 7.19 -4.77 10.33
CA ASN A 115 6.37 -3.58 10.34
C ASN A 115 7.14 -2.41 9.76
N TYR A 116 6.40 -1.56 9.09
CA TYR A 116 6.92 -0.33 8.56
C TYR A 116 6.09 0.83 9.07
N CYS A 117 6.75 1.87 9.57
CA CYS A 117 6.11 3.10 9.99
C CYS A 117 6.48 4.22 9.02
N TYR A 118 5.50 4.97 8.59
CA TYR A 118 5.72 6.21 7.84
C TYR A 118 6.32 7.24 8.80
N GLY A 119 7.40 7.91 8.43
CA GLY A 119 8.14 8.81 9.30
C GLY A 119 7.46 10.17 9.59
N PHE A 120 6.14 10.29 9.47
CA PHE A 120 5.42 11.50 9.86
C PHE A 120 5.05 11.46 11.33
N GLU A 121 5.24 12.58 12.03
CA GLU A 121 5.01 12.69 13.48
C GLU A 121 3.57 12.36 13.91
N TRP A 122 2.59 12.55 13.03
CA TRP A 122 1.17 12.27 13.30
C TRP A 122 0.72 10.87 12.91
N ASN A 123 1.57 10.10 12.23
CA ASN A 123 1.22 8.78 11.73
C ASN A 123 2.26 7.75 12.15
N ASN A 124 2.15 7.27 13.39
CA ASN A 124 3.07 6.30 13.97
C ASN A 124 2.80 4.86 13.51
N SER A 125 1.62 4.60 12.91
CA SER A 125 1.26 3.29 12.40
C SER A 125 0.28 3.44 11.23
N TYR A 126 0.64 2.86 10.10
CA TYR A 126 -0.18 2.85 8.90
C TYR A 126 -0.78 1.45 8.72
N PRO A 127 -2.04 1.32 8.26
CA PRO A 127 -2.64 0.02 8.03
C PRO A 127 -2.05 -0.67 6.80
N ASN A 128 -2.11 -2.00 6.82
CA ASN A 128 -1.82 -2.78 5.63
C ASN A 128 -3.02 -2.71 4.66
N ILE A 129 -2.90 -1.94 3.59
CA ILE A 129 -3.96 -1.78 2.59
C ILE A 129 -4.18 -3.04 1.72
N LEU A 130 -3.30 -4.05 1.83
CA LEU A 130 -3.54 -5.39 1.29
C LEU A 130 -4.52 -6.19 2.15
N ASN A 131 -4.64 -5.84 3.44
CA ASN A 131 -5.46 -6.56 4.40
C ASN A 131 -6.90 -6.04 4.39
N ARG A 132 -7.83 -6.92 4.00
CA ARG A 132 -9.25 -6.59 3.87
C ARG A 132 -9.87 -6.10 5.19
N ASP A 133 -9.51 -6.74 6.31
CA ASP A 133 -10.08 -6.41 7.63
C ASP A 133 -9.53 -5.09 8.16
N ALA A 134 -8.26 -4.79 7.90
CA ALA A 134 -7.66 -3.49 8.21
C ALA A 134 -8.40 -2.34 7.50
N VAL A 135 -8.73 -2.53 6.21
CA VAL A 135 -9.48 -1.53 5.43
C VAL A 135 -10.95 -1.44 5.90
N ALA A 136 -11.59 -2.56 6.21
CA ALA A 136 -12.93 -2.54 6.81
C ALA A 136 -12.94 -1.76 8.14
N ARG A 137 -11.89 -1.89 8.94
CA ARG A 137 -11.71 -1.10 10.17
C ARG A 137 -11.55 0.39 9.87
N PHE A 138 -10.75 0.76 8.85
CA PHE A 138 -10.61 2.14 8.41
C PHE A 138 -11.96 2.75 8.05
N ILE A 139 -12.75 2.06 7.24
CA ILE A 139 -14.11 2.49 6.85
C ILE A 139 -14.97 2.69 8.11
N ALA A 140 -14.97 1.75 9.04
CA ALA A 140 -15.79 1.84 10.25
C ALA A 140 -15.43 3.00 11.17
N VAL A 141 -14.15 3.33 11.31
CA VAL A 141 -13.73 4.43 12.20
C VAL A 141 -13.79 5.81 11.56
N THR A 142 -13.91 5.89 10.22
CA THR A 142 -14.01 7.15 9.46
C THR A 142 -15.40 7.30 8.85
N PHE A 143 -15.71 6.56 7.80
CA PHE A 143 -16.88 6.78 6.95
C PHE A 143 -18.20 6.50 7.68
N ASP A 144 -18.31 5.39 8.42
CA ASP A 144 -19.49 5.11 9.23
C ASP A 144 -19.70 6.18 10.31
N THR A 145 -18.59 6.73 10.82
CA THR A 145 -18.64 7.83 11.80
C THR A 145 -19.19 9.11 11.18
N TYR A 146 -18.75 9.47 9.97
CA TYR A 146 -19.28 10.64 9.27
C TYR A 146 -20.73 10.44 8.84
N GLU A 147 -21.05 9.28 8.27
CA GLU A 147 -22.42 8.95 7.84
C GLU A 147 -23.40 9.04 8.99
N SER A 148 -23.06 8.48 10.14
CA SER A 148 -23.94 8.52 11.33
C SER A 148 -24.14 9.92 11.91
N ALA A 149 -23.21 10.84 11.68
CA ALA A 149 -23.26 12.20 12.23
C ALA A 149 -23.90 13.22 11.28
N ILE A 150 -23.80 13.02 9.96
CA ILE A 150 -24.26 13.99 8.96
C ILE A 150 -25.70 13.68 8.54
N PRO A 151 -26.67 14.57 8.82
CA PRO A 151 -28.04 14.41 8.33
C PRO A 151 -28.09 14.43 6.81
N ASP A 152 -28.88 13.53 6.22
CA ASP A 152 -29.03 13.38 4.76
C ASP A 152 -27.66 13.28 4.06
N PHE A 153 -26.83 12.34 4.51
CA PHE A 153 -25.46 12.14 4.02
C PHE A 153 -25.39 12.08 2.49
N ALA A 154 -26.24 11.25 1.88
CA ALA A 154 -26.30 11.09 0.41
C ALA A 154 -26.64 12.40 -0.34
N GLY A 155 -27.48 13.27 0.25
CA GLY A 155 -27.81 14.56 -0.32
C GLY A 155 -26.71 15.60 -0.13
N ALA A 156 -26.01 15.57 1.00
CA ALA A 156 -25.04 16.57 1.40
C ALA A 156 -23.62 16.29 0.88
N VAL A 157 -23.21 15.02 0.78
CA VAL A 157 -21.85 14.60 0.41
C VAL A 157 -21.79 14.15 -1.04
N GLU A 158 -21.04 14.88 -1.85
CA GLU A 158 -20.82 14.54 -3.29
C GLU A 158 -19.82 13.38 -3.43
N ALA A 159 -18.70 13.47 -2.72
CA ALA A 159 -17.65 12.47 -2.78
C ALA A 159 -16.83 12.44 -1.49
N ILE A 160 -16.16 11.32 -1.29
CA ILE A 160 -15.08 11.15 -0.33
C ILE A 160 -13.76 11.24 -1.08
N PHE A 161 -12.87 12.07 -0.58
CA PHE A 161 -11.56 12.31 -1.17
C PHE A 161 -10.50 11.49 -0.43
N ASP A 162 -9.91 10.52 -1.15
CA ASP A 162 -8.78 9.70 -0.71
C ASP A 162 -7.47 10.34 -1.21
N ASP A 163 -6.55 10.57 -0.30
CA ASP A 163 -5.27 11.21 -0.55
C ASP A 163 -4.12 10.20 -0.47
N GLU A 164 -3.73 9.71 -1.64
CA GLU A 164 -2.50 8.92 -1.84
C GLU A 164 -2.35 7.68 -0.94
N ALA A 165 -3.44 7.00 -0.58
CA ALA A 165 -3.33 5.70 0.08
C ALA A 165 -2.43 4.77 -0.74
N GLN A 166 -1.43 4.16 -0.10
CA GLN A 166 -0.34 3.51 -0.82
C GLN A 166 0.28 2.33 -0.07
N LEU A 167 0.96 1.47 -0.81
CA LEU A 167 1.84 0.46 -0.25
C LEU A 167 3.11 1.10 0.30
N LEU A 168 3.32 1.01 1.60
CA LEU A 168 4.53 1.57 2.21
C LEU A 168 5.83 0.85 1.78
N ALA A 169 5.73 -0.37 1.25
CA ALA A 169 6.85 -1.03 0.60
C ALA A 169 7.39 -0.25 -0.61
N GLY A 170 6.57 0.64 -1.19
CA GLY A 170 6.96 1.60 -2.22
C GLY A 170 7.92 2.70 -1.76
N HIS A 171 8.22 2.81 -0.47
CA HIS A 171 9.15 3.80 0.08
C HIS A 171 10.62 3.67 -0.32
N HIS A 172 10.96 2.74 -1.19
CA HIS A 172 12.18 2.87 -1.97
C HIS A 172 12.23 4.13 -2.87
N ILE A 173 11.13 4.85 -3.01
CA ILE A 173 11.12 6.22 -3.54
C ILE A 173 12.04 7.13 -2.71
N MET A 174 12.20 6.81 -1.43
CA MET A 174 13.21 7.44 -0.56
C MET A 174 14.22 6.37 -0.10
N PRO A 175 15.14 5.92 -0.97
CA PRO A 175 16.04 4.79 -0.72
C PRO A 175 17.05 5.02 0.39
N ALA A 176 17.12 6.21 0.95
CA ALA A 176 18.08 6.57 2.00
C ALA A 176 17.75 5.92 3.35
N GLY A 177 17.64 4.60 3.41
CA GLY A 177 17.43 3.93 4.70
C GLY A 177 17.14 2.44 4.66
N LEU A 178 16.69 1.88 3.55
CA LEU A 178 16.44 0.44 3.49
C LEU A 178 17.76 -0.32 3.33
N LYS A 179 18.16 -1.01 4.40
CA LYS A 179 19.40 -1.83 4.42
C LYS A 179 19.25 -3.13 3.63
N ASN A 180 18.02 -3.60 3.46
CA ASN A 180 17.70 -4.89 2.85
C ASN A 180 16.60 -4.73 1.79
N PRO A 181 16.57 -5.57 0.75
CA PRO A 181 15.47 -5.60 -0.21
C PRO A 181 14.14 -5.94 0.46
N VAL A 182 13.06 -5.30 0.01
CA VAL A 182 11.70 -5.50 0.51
C VAL A 182 10.70 -5.61 -0.63
N ILE A 183 9.59 -6.31 -0.38
CA ILE A 183 8.41 -6.34 -1.26
C ILE A 183 7.14 -6.16 -0.42
N PRO A 184 6.01 -5.73 -1.03
CA PRO A 184 4.71 -5.71 -0.36
C PRO A 184 4.36 -7.08 0.20
N TYR A 185 3.71 -7.12 1.36
CA TYR A 185 3.39 -8.38 2.03
C TYR A 185 2.10 -8.26 2.86
N ASP A 186 1.34 -9.34 2.89
CA ASP A 186 0.33 -9.65 3.90
C ASP A 186 0.46 -11.12 4.27
N TYR A 187 -0.04 -11.52 5.44
CA TYR A 187 0.20 -12.87 5.98
C TYR A 187 -0.45 -13.98 5.17
N ASP A 188 -1.47 -13.69 4.38
CA ASP A 188 -2.16 -14.65 3.50
C ASP A 188 -1.78 -14.51 2.01
N ILE A 189 -0.83 -13.62 1.67
CA ILE A 189 -0.49 -13.30 0.27
C ILE A 189 0.00 -14.52 -0.52
N PHE A 190 0.70 -15.45 0.12
CA PHE A 190 1.21 -16.64 -0.55
C PHE A 190 0.10 -17.62 -0.88
N GLU A 191 -0.84 -17.81 0.04
CA GLU A 191 -1.99 -18.67 -0.10
C GLU A 191 -2.98 -18.14 -1.16
N THR A 192 -3.23 -16.84 -1.14
CA THR A 192 -4.08 -16.16 -2.14
C THR A 192 -3.41 -16.10 -3.51
N PHE A 193 -2.08 -15.95 -3.58
CA PHE A 193 -1.30 -16.09 -4.81
C PHE A 193 -1.40 -17.50 -5.38
N GLU A 194 -1.19 -18.53 -4.57
CA GLU A 194 -1.30 -19.94 -5.00
C GLU A 194 -2.69 -20.24 -5.52
N ALA A 195 -3.72 -19.76 -4.85
CA ALA A 195 -5.10 -19.91 -5.33
C ALA A 195 -5.32 -19.30 -6.72
N LYS A 196 -4.67 -18.18 -7.03
CA LYS A 196 -4.79 -17.47 -8.31
C LYS A 196 -3.95 -18.10 -9.42
N PHE A 197 -2.69 -18.46 -9.16
CA PHE A 197 -1.73 -18.87 -10.18
C PHE A 197 -1.45 -20.38 -10.19
N GLY A 198 -1.92 -21.14 -9.19
CA GLY A 198 -1.80 -22.60 -9.13
C GLY A 198 -0.44 -23.12 -8.66
N TYR A 199 0.41 -22.27 -8.08
CA TYR A 199 1.68 -22.68 -7.50
C TYR A 199 2.10 -21.79 -6.32
N ASP A 200 2.86 -22.36 -5.38
CA ASP A 200 3.43 -21.63 -4.25
C ASP A 200 4.56 -20.66 -4.72
N PRO A 201 4.47 -19.35 -4.44
CA PRO A 201 5.50 -18.38 -4.84
C PRO A 201 6.77 -18.43 -3.97
N ARG A 202 6.76 -19.07 -2.80
CA ARG A 202 7.90 -19.07 -1.86
C ARG A 202 9.21 -19.55 -2.49
N PRO A 203 9.24 -20.62 -3.31
CA PRO A 203 10.47 -21.00 -4.03
C PRO A 203 10.97 -19.97 -5.04
N CYS A 204 10.10 -19.07 -5.51
CA CYS A 204 10.43 -18.02 -6.47
C CYS A 204 10.83 -16.69 -5.83
N LEU A 205 10.84 -16.58 -4.50
CA LEU A 205 11.17 -15.32 -3.81
C LEU A 205 12.52 -14.73 -4.24
N PRO A 206 13.62 -15.48 -4.41
CA PRO A 206 14.87 -14.87 -4.89
C PRO A 206 14.72 -14.23 -6.26
N GLN A 207 13.93 -14.82 -7.14
CA GLN A 207 13.65 -14.30 -8.48
C GLN A 207 12.79 -13.02 -8.38
N ILE A 208 11.81 -12.99 -7.48
CA ILE A 208 10.95 -11.83 -7.23
C ILE A 208 11.79 -10.67 -6.69
N PHE A 209 12.65 -10.90 -5.72
CA PHE A 209 13.46 -9.85 -5.09
C PHE A 209 14.58 -9.30 -5.99
N SER A 210 15.37 -10.17 -6.61
CA SER A 210 16.61 -9.75 -7.26
C SER A 210 17.02 -10.58 -8.48
N GLY A 211 16.22 -11.55 -8.90
CA GLY A 211 16.52 -12.40 -10.03
C GLY A 211 16.60 -11.64 -11.37
N SER A 212 17.32 -12.20 -12.33
CA SER A 212 17.43 -11.70 -13.70
C SER A 212 16.91 -12.75 -14.71
N GLY A 213 16.65 -12.31 -15.94
CA GLY A 213 16.15 -13.19 -16.98
C GLY A 213 14.61 -13.27 -17.02
N GLU A 214 14.11 -14.15 -17.88
CA GLU A 214 12.68 -14.21 -18.20
C GLU A 214 11.84 -14.78 -17.06
N GLU A 215 12.30 -15.84 -16.43
CA GLU A 215 11.63 -16.47 -15.28
C GLU A 215 11.44 -15.47 -14.10
N ALA A 216 12.48 -14.70 -13.81
CA ALA A 216 12.42 -13.69 -12.76
C ALA A 216 11.47 -12.53 -13.12
N ARG A 217 11.42 -12.14 -14.41
CA ARG A 217 10.45 -11.14 -14.87
C ARG A 217 9.02 -11.64 -14.75
N LEU A 218 8.80 -12.90 -15.12
CA LEU A 218 7.48 -13.53 -15.00
C LEU A 218 7.04 -13.63 -13.53
N ALA A 219 7.91 -14.13 -12.64
CA ALA A 219 7.63 -14.24 -11.21
C ALA A 219 7.27 -12.87 -10.60
N ARG A 220 8.06 -11.82 -10.91
CA ARG A 220 7.73 -10.46 -10.47
C ARG A 220 6.43 -9.94 -11.07
N ALA A 221 6.19 -10.15 -12.35
CA ALA A 221 4.97 -9.70 -13.00
C ALA A 221 3.72 -10.35 -12.37
N GLN A 222 3.77 -11.64 -12.07
CA GLN A 222 2.67 -12.35 -11.41
C GLN A 222 2.50 -11.87 -9.96
N TYR A 223 3.60 -11.72 -9.21
CA TYR A 223 3.53 -11.24 -7.83
C TYR A 223 2.91 -9.84 -7.74
N TYR A 224 3.41 -8.89 -8.51
CA TYR A 224 2.88 -7.52 -8.50
C TYR A 224 1.50 -7.39 -9.16
N SER A 225 1.15 -8.28 -10.10
CA SER A 225 -0.24 -8.38 -10.59
C SER A 225 -1.19 -8.81 -9.46
N HIS A 226 -0.77 -9.74 -8.60
CA HIS A 226 -1.56 -10.16 -7.45
C HIS A 226 -1.67 -9.05 -6.40
N VAL A 227 -0.55 -8.40 -6.08
CA VAL A 227 -0.53 -7.21 -5.21
C VAL A 227 -1.50 -6.15 -5.73
N GLY A 228 -1.48 -5.88 -7.04
CA GLY A 228 -2.39 -4.90 -7.65
C GLY A 228 -3.86 -5.26 -7.52
N ASP A 229 -4.21 -6.54 -7.64
CA ASP A 229 -5.59 -6.99 -7.39
C ASP A 229 -5.99 -6.77 -5.93
N LEU A 230 -5.12 -7.16 -4.99
CA LEU A 230 -5.39 -6.99 -3.56
C LEU A 230 -5.58 -5.52 -3.18
N VAL A 231 -4.71 -4.62 -3.65
CA VAL A 231 -4.86 -3.17 -3.41
C VAL A 231 -6.16 -2.66 -4.01
N SER A 232 -6.42 -3.02 -5.28
CA SER A 232 -7.63 -2.57 -5.98
C SER A 232 -8.91 -3.10 -5.33
N GLU A 233 -8.93 -4.34 -4.87
CA GLU A 233 -10.13 -4.98 -4.30
C GLU A 233 -10.29 -4.65 -2.82
N ASN A 234 -9.22 -4.80 -2.03
CA ASN A 234 -9.30 -4.69 -0.59
C ASN A 234 -9.33 -3.24 -0.10
N PHE A 235 -8.65 -2.30 -0.77
CA PHE A 235 -8.71 -0.89 -0.40
C PHE A 235 -9.75 -0.15 -1.24
N PHE A 236 -9.45 0.16 -2.48
CA PHE A 236 -10.31 1.00 -3.32
C PHE A 236 -11.68 0.37 -3.59
N GLY A 237 -11.74 -0.94 -3.76
CA GLY A 237 -12.99 -1.68 -4.00
C GLY A 237 -13.95 -1.61 -2.82
N GLN A 238 -13.48 -1.85 -1.59
CA GLN A 238 -14.32 -1.75 -0.40
C GLN A 238 -14.86 -0.33 -0.20
N ILE A 239 -13.99 0.69 -0.40
CA ILE A 239 -14.41 2.09 -0.27
C ILE A 239 -15.42 2.45 -1.37
N GLN A 240 -15.18 2.03 -2.62
CA GLN A 240 -16.13 2.22 -3.72
C GLN A 240 -17.50 1.60 -3.41
N GLU A 241 -17.51 0.35 -2.91
CA GLU A 241 -18.75 -0.35 -2.53
C GLU A 241 -19.49 0.38 -1.41
N TRP A 242 -18.75 0.85 -0.40
CA TRP A 242 -19.30 1.63 0.69
C TRP A 242 -19.91 2.95 0.17
N CYS A 243 -19.18 3.70 -0.64
CA CYS A 243 -19.67 4.96 -1.24
C CYS A 243 -20.94 4.74 -2.06
N ALA A 244 -20.96 3.72 -2.90
CA ALA A 244 -22.15 3.39 -3.71
C ALA A 244 -23.36 3.04 -2.83
N ALA A 245 -23.16 2.30 -1.73
CA ALA A 245 -24.22 1.95 -0.80
C ALA A 245 -24.80 3.17 -0.05
N HIS A 246 -24.02 4.24 0.12
CA HIS A 246 -24.39 5.45 0.86
C HIS A 246 -24.66 6.66 -0.04
N GLY A 247 -24.78 6.46 -1.36
CA GLY A 247 -25.17 7.50 -2.31
C GLY A 247 -24.14 8.60 -2.54
N THR A 248 -22.87 8.28 -2.35
CA THR A 248 -21.71 9.16 -2.60
C THR A 248 -20.72 8.49 -3.54
N GLU A 249 -19.65 9.16 -3.93
CA GLU A 249 -18.62 8.65 -4.83
C GLU A 249 -17.24 8.60 -4.14
N LEU A 250 -16.42 7.62 -4.51
CA LEU A 250 -15.00 7.65 -4.19
C LEU A 250 -14.29 8.57 -5.16
N SER A 251 -13.50 9.49 -4.65
CA SER A 251 -12.63 10.37 -5.40
C SER A 251 -11.23 10.40 -4.79
N GLY A 252 -10.34 11.15 -5.39
CA GLY A 252 -8.97 11.32 -4.91
C GLY A 252 -7.96 11.10 -6.01
N HIS A 253 -6.72 10.94 -5.60
CA HIS A 253 -5.61 10.66 -6.51
C HIS A 253 -4.61 9.68 -5.88
N LEU A 254 -3.68 9.22 -6.70
CA LEU A 254 -2.69 8.23 -6.33
C LEU A 254 -1.31 8.88 -6.34
N LEU A 255 -0.41 8.43 -5.47
CA LEU A 255 0.94 8.98 -5.37
C LEU A 255 1.74 8.78 -6.68
N LEU A 256 2.43 9.82 -7.13
CA LEU A 256 3.38 9.80 -8.25
C LEU A 256 2.76 9.37 -9.59
N GLU A 257 1.57 9.85 -9.89
CA GLU A 257 0.85 9.57 -11.13
C GLU A 257 1.69 9.85 -12.37
N GLU A 258 2.51 10.89 -12.34
CA GLU A 258 3.38 11.30 -13.45
C GLU A 258 4.62 10.41 -13.62
N GLN A 259 4.90 9.52 -12.65
CA GLN A 259 6.12 8.71 -12.62
C GLN A 259 5.81 7.21 -12.76
N MET A 260 5.48 6.79 -13.97
CA MET A 260 5.00 5.44 -14.29
C MET A 260 5.83 4.28 -13.69
N TYR A 261 7.14 4.45 -13.53
CA TYR A 261 7.99 3.39 -12.96
C TYR A 261 7.75 3.14 -11.46
N TYR A 262 7.07 4.05 -10.75
CA TYR A 262 6.65 3.85 -9.37
C TYR A 262 5.26 3.22 -9.26
N HIS A 263 4.45 3.21 -10.30
CA HIS A 263 3.09 2.68 -10.24
C HIS A 263 3.03 1.23 -9.76
N ILE A 264 3.98 0.39 -10.19
CA ILE A 264 4.02 -1.01 -9.78
C ILE A 264 4.41 -1.16 -8.30
N PRO A 265 5.54 -0.62 -7.83
CA PRO A 265 5.94 -0.80 -6.44
C PRO A 265 5.00 -0.13 -5.42
N VAL A 266 4.29 0.92 -5.82
CA VAL A 266 3.39 1.67 -4.91
C VAL A 266 1.98 1.11 -4.89
N TYR A 267 1.49 0.53 -6.01
CA TYR A 267 0.10 0.07 -6.14
C TYR A 267 -0.06 -1.34 -6.74
N GLY A 268 1.01 -1.94 -7.26
CA GLY A 268 0.90 -3.14 -8.10
C GLY A 268 0.28 -2.85 -9.46
N ASN A 269 -0.88 -2.17 -9.50
CA ASN A 269 -1.55 -1.76 -10.74
C ASN A 269 -2.30 -0.42 -10.56
N TYR A 270 -1.64 0.67 -10.90
CA TYR A 270 -2.16 2.03 -10.80
C TYR A 270 -3.52 2.21 -11.51
N ILE A 271 -3.61 1.76 -12.76
CA ILE A 271 -4.84 1.96 -13.58
C ILE A 271 -6.02 1.20 -12.95
N GLN A 272 -5.79 0.00 -12.46
CA GLN A 272 -6.85 -0.81 -11.82
C GLN A 272 -7.38 -0.14 -10.55
N CYS A 273 -6.52 0.49 -9.76
CA CYS A 273 -6.93 1.29 -8.60
C CYS A 273 -7.75 2.52 -9.03
N SER A 274 -7.25 3.29 -10.01
CA SER A 274 -7.94 4.48 -10.51
C SER A 274 -9.31 4.17 -11.13
N LEU A 275 -9.50 2.99 -11.72
CA LEU A 275 -10.80 2.56 -12.25
C LEU A 275 -11.88 2.39 -11.17
N ARG A 276 -11.50 2.24 -9.89
CA ARG A 276 -12.42 2.18 -8.76
C ARG A 276 -13.01 3.52 -8.38
N MET A 277 -12.32 4.62 -8.69
CA MET A 277 -12.76 5.97 -8.32
C MET A 277 -13.90 6.47 -9.21
N GLY A 278 -14.93 7.07 -8.61
CA GLY A 278 -15.99 7.80 -9.30
C GLY A 278 -15.46 9.05 -9.99
N TYR A 279 -14.53 9.74 -9.34
CA TYR A 279 -13.78 10.87 -9.88
C TYR A 279 -12.28 10.59 -9.73
N PRO A 280 -11.66 9.85 -10.67
CA PRO A 280 -10.20 9.64 -10.62
C PRO A 280 -9.47 10.96 -10.81
N GLY A 281 -8.46 11.19 -10.00
CA GLY A 281 -7.74 12.44 -9.93
C GLY A 281 -6.24 12.34 -10.16
N PHE A 282 -5.61 13.51 -10.16
CA PHE A 282 -4.17 13.66 -10.09
C PHE A 282 -3.82 14.95 -9.36
N ASP A 283 -2.64 14.98 -8.76
CA ASP A 283 -2.10 16.16 -8.10
C ASP A 283 -1.06 16.89 -8.98
N VAL A 284 -1.03 18.21 -8.85
CA VAL A 284 -0.05 19.10 -9.48
C VAL A 284 0.68 19.86 -8.38
N LEU A 285 1.71 19.24 -7.81
CA LEU A 285 2.51 19.86 -6.73
C LEU A 285 3.29 21.07 -7.17
N ASP A 286 3.72 21.15 -8.44
CA ASP A 286 4.59 22.22 -8.95
C ASP A 286 4.03 22.80 -10.25
N VAL A 287 3.44 23.97 -10.16
CA VAL A 287 2.83 24.68 -11.30
C VAL A 287 3.83 25.50 -12.12
N ARG A 288 5.11 25.53 -11.76
CA ARG A 288 6.14 26.21 -12.58
C ARG A 288 6.22 25.54 -13.95
N PRO A 289 6.07 26.28 -15.06
CA PRO A 289 5.90 25.70 -16.39
C PRO A 289 7.01 24.72 -16.79
N ALA A 290 8.25 25.00 -16.41
CA ALA A 290 9.39 24.13 -16.73
C ALA A 290 9.32 22.77 -16.01
N ASN A 291 8.89 22.74 -14.75
CA ASN A 291 8.76 21.52 -13.97
C ASN A 291 7.49 20.76 -14.34
N TYR A 292 6.36 21.45 -14.50
CA TYR A 292 5.13 20.85 -14.96
C TYR A 292 5.30 20.12 -16.29
N LEU A 293 5.84 20.79 -17.32
CA LEU A 293 6.05 20.20 -18.65
C LEU A 293 7.04 19.04 -18.63
N ARG A 294 8.00 19.07 -17.72
CA ARG A 294 9.04 18.03 -17.64
C ARG A 294 8.59 16.79 -16.88
N ASN A 295 7.88 16.97 -15.78
CA ASN A 295 7.66 15.93 -14.78
C ASN A 295 6.17 15.57 -14.59
N MET A 296 5.22 16.52 -14.73
CA MET A 296 3.83 16.37 -14.29
C MET A 296 2.79 16.38 -15.42
N SER A 297 3.18 16.67 -16.65
CA SER A 297 2.24 16.82 -17.77
C SER A 297 1.47 15.55 -18.14
N THR A 298 1.92 14.38 -17.70
CA THR A 298 1.27 13.10 -17.95
C THR A 298 0.16 12.77 -16.92
N GLY A 299 0.15 13.39 -15.74
CA GLY A 299 -0.81 13.14 -14.66
C GLY A 299 -2.26 13.22 -15.14
N GLY A 300 -2.60 14.28 -15.87
CA GLY A 300 -3.94 14.44 -16.45
C GLY A 300 -4.38 13.30 -17.38
N LYS A 301 -3.43 12.59 -18.01
CA LYS A 301 -3.74 11.40 -18.82
C LYS A 301 -3.98 10.18 -17.96
N TYR A 302 -3.29 10.05 -16.85
CA TYR A 302 -3.49 8.97 -15.90
C TYR A 302 -4.82 9.09 -15.14
N ALA A 303 -5.36 10.30 -14.96
CA ALA A 303 -6.71 10.50 -14.45
C ALA A 303 -7.78 10.33 -15.54
N SER A 304 -7.59 10.98 -16.71
CA SER A 304 -8.62 10.98 -17.78
C SER A 304 -8.76 9.64 -18.49
N SER A 305 -7.72 8.82 -18.59
CA SER A 305 -7.81 7.51 -19.24
C SER A 305 -8.67 6.51 -18.45
N PRO A 306 -8.49 6.33 -17.14
CA PRO A 306 -9.41 5.52 -16.32
C PRO A 306 -10.86 6.04 -16.36
N ALA A 307 -11.05 7.36 -16.27
CA ALA A 307 -12.37 7.96 -16.38
C ALA A 307 -13.06 7.58 -17.71
N TRP A 308 -12.36 7.76 -18.82
CA TRP A 308 -12.89 7.42 -20.14
C TRP A 308 -13.17 5.92 -20.30
N LEU A 309 -12.24 5.06 -19.84
CA LEU A 309 -12.39 3.59 -19.91
C LEU A 309 -13.60 3.08 -19.11
N SER A 310 -13.94 3.75 -18.01
CA SER A 310 -15.04 3.37 -17.13
C SER A 310 -16.33 4.19 -17.37
N GLY A 311 -16.36 5.04 -18.42
CA GLY A 311 -17.54 5.83 -18.78
C GLY A 311 -17.85 6.97 -17.81
N LYS A 312 -16.87 7.46 -17.06
CA LYS A 312 -17.00 8.57 -16.11
C LYS A 312 -16.76 9.90 -16.81
N GLU A 313 -17.56 10.90 -16.44
CA GLU A 313 -17.58 12.20 -17.12
C GLU A 313 -16.64 13.24 -16.51
N ARG A 314 -16.12 12.97 -15.29
CA ARG A 314 -15.37 13.95 -14.52
C ARG A 314 -14.05 13.35 -14.03
N VAL A 315 -13.08 14.21 -13.87
CA VAL A 315 -11.80 13.94 -13.19
C VAL A 315 -11.56 15.03 -12.16
N LEU A 316 -10.80 14.70 -11.12
CA LEU A 316 -10.34 15.63 -10.12
C LEU A 316 -8.95 16.14 -10.49
N ILE A 317 -8.66 17.38 -10.14
CA ILE A 317 -7.30 17.93 -10.12
C ILE A 317 -7.10 18.58 -8.76
N GLU A 318 -6.12 18.10 -8.03
CA GLU A 318 -5.56 18.85 -6.91
C GLU A 318 -4.44 19.76 -7.41
N ILE A 319 -4.41 20.97 -6.91
CA ILE A 319 -3.34 21.92 -7.27
C ILE A 319 -2.76 22.44 -5.98
N CYS A 320 -1.61 21.93 -5.60
CA CYS A 320 -0.85 22.43 -4.47
C CYS A 320 0.15 23.47 -4.94
N LEU A 321 -0.03 24.69 -4.46
CA LEU A 321 0.71 25.85 -4.95
C LEU A 321 2.13 25.91 -4.36
N VAL A 322 3.10 25.40 -5.09
CA VAL A 322 4.42 26.02 -5.09
C VAL A 322 4.50 26.96 -6.28
N ALA A 323 4.03 28.19 -6.08
CA ALA A 323 4.23 29.28 -7.02
C ALA A 323 5.30 30.22 -6.46
N ASP A 324 6.31 30.56 -7.27
CA ASP A 324 7.24 31.64 -6.97
C ASP A 324 6.55 33.00 -7.12
#